data_05c4f6c09aa6514465675d2880855810
#
_entry.id   05c4f6c09aa6514465675d2880855810
#
_cell.length_a   1.000
_cell.length_b   1.000
_cell.length_c   1.000
_cell.angle_alpha   90.00
_cell.angle_beta   90.00
_cell.angle_gamma   90.00
#
_symmetry.space_group_name_H-M   'P 1'
#
loop_
_entity.id
_entity.type
_entity.pdbx_description
1 polymer ?
#
loop_
_entity_poly.entity_id
_entity_poly.type
_entity_poly.pdbx_seq_one_letter_code
_entity_poly.pdbx_strand_id
1 'polypeptide(L)'
;MEMSWNGYGKELVKLVRLERRGETHEITDLSVCIQLEGDFAAAHAAGDNANITATDTMKNTVYALASAGTGEIEEFAARLVSHFLRINPAVTKATVDVWESPWSRISVGGKPHGSAFVRAGSDKRTTEVSGTRETTTVRAGIEDLVVLKSSDSGFEGYRNDIFTKLKETSDRIFATAIQANWLYSRAGLAYGTVWQGIRRTILETFAEHESRSVQHTMYAMGEAVLASFDDVSEIHFSLPNKHHIPVDLGPFGLRNNNEIFLPTVEPYGLIEATFRR
;
A
#
# COMPACT_ATOMS: atom_id res chain seq x y z
N MET A 1 -33.75 8.78 17.74
CA MET A 1 -32.43 8.23 17.41
C MET A 1 -31.80 9.19 16.40
N GLU A 2 -30.60 9.66 16.66
CA GLU A 2 -29.84 10.56 15.80
C GLU A 2 -28.80 9.75 15.03
N MET A 3 -28.65 10.00 13.74
CA MET A 3 -27.60 9.42 12.90
C MET A 3 -26.43 10.39 12.87
N SER A 4 -25.33 10.05 13.55
CA SER A 4 -24.14 10.91 13.68
C SER A 4 -23.22 10.87 12.46
N TRP A 5 -23.29 9.81 11.65
CA TRP A 5 -22.52 9.63 10.41
C TRP A 5 -23.23 8.66 9.48
N ASN A 6 -23.08 8.84 8.19
CA ASN A 6 -23.48 7.90 7.16
C ASN A 6 -22.57 8.01 5.96
N GLY A 7 -22.45 6.92 5.25
CA GLY A 7 -21.70 6.80 4.02
C GLY A 7 -22.01 5.47 3.35
N TYR A 8 -21.79 5.40 2.05
CA TYR A 8 -21.95 4.17 1.28
C TYR A 8 -21.02 4.19 0.06
N GLY A 9 -20.80 3.02 -0.53
CA GLY A 9 -19.84 2.94 -1.61
C GLY A 9 -19.92 1.68 -2.43
N LYS A 10 -18.92 1.52 -3.29
CA LYS A 10 -18.69 0.33 -4.11
C LYS A 10 -17.28 -0.18 -3.90
N GLU A 11 -17.20 -1.42 -3.43
CA GLU A 11 -15.93 -2.06 -3.11
C GLU A 11 -15.42 -2.92 -4.27
N LEU A 12 -14.07 -2.94 -4.42
CA LEU A 12 -13.31 -3.86 -5.24
C LEU A 12 -13.77 -3.95 -6.71
N VAL A 13 -14.02 -2.80 -7.32
CA VAL A 13 -14.26 -2.74 -8.78
C VAL A 13 -12.96 -3.08 -9.48
N LYS A 14 -12.87 -4.27 -10.05
CA LYS A 14 -11.69 -4.74 -10.77
C LYS A 14 -11.76 -4.40 -12.23
N LEU A 15 -10.63 -3.95 -12.79
CA LEU A 15 -10.47 -3.74 -14.22
C LEU A 15 -9.05 -4.07 -14.67
N VAL A 16 -8.94 -4.56 -15.89
CA VAL A 16 -7.68 -4.63 -16.63
C VAL A 16 -7.84 -3.79 -17.88
N ARG A 17 -6.99 -2.79 -18.03
CA ARG A 17 -6.92 -1.97 -19.23
C ARG A 17 -5.72 -2.39 -20.08
N LEU A 18 -5.99 -2.67 -21.36
CA LEU A 18 -4.96 -2.94 -22.35
C LEU A 18 -4.86 -1.77 -23.33
N GLU A 19 -3.69 -1.19 -23.45
CA GLU A 19 -3.37 -0.22 -24.48
C GLU A 19 -2.49 -0.90 -25.55
N ARG A 20 -3.00 -0.98 -26.77
CA ARG A 20 -2.32 -1.64 -27.89
C ARG A 20 -1.63 -0.59 -28.76
N ARG A 21 -0.30 -0.59 -28.74
CA ARG A 21 0.55 0.30 -29.58
C ARG A 21 1.31 -0.54 -30.60
N GLY A 22 0.59 -0.96 -31.64
CA GLY A 22 1.12 -1.92 -32.61
C GLY A 22 1.40 -3.27 -31.97
N GLU A 23 2.64 -3.74 -32.07
CA GLU A 23 3.06 -5.04 -31.48
C GLU A 23 3.37 -4.92 -29.98
N THR A 24 3.46 -3.70 -29.43
CA THR A 24 3.74 -3.47 -28.02
C THR A 24 2.46 -3.08 -27.28
N HIS A 25 2.07 -3.89 -26.30
CA HIS A 25 0.91 -3.66 -25.46
C HIS A 25 1.35 -3.15 -24.07
N GLU A 26 0.56 -2.28 -23.46
CA GLU A 26 0.67 -1.92 -22.04
C GLU A 26 -0.53 -2.47 -21.28
N ILE A 27 -0.29 -2.93 -20.06
CA ILE A 27 -1.31 -3.49 -19.18
C ILE A 27 -1.36 -2.71 -17.88
N THR A 28 -2.56 -2.31 -17.47
CA THR A 28 -2.86 -1.71 -16.16
C THR A 28 -3.93 -2.57 -15.49
N ASP A 29 -3.65 -3.07 -14.30
CA ASP A 29 -4.51 -3.99 -13.53
C ASP A 29 -4.85 -3.33 -12.20
N LEU A 30 -6.09 -2.86 -12.06
CA LEU A 30 -6.54 -2.05 -10.93
C LEU A 30 -7.68 -2.74 -10.16
N SER A 31 -7.70 -2.49 -8.84
CA SER A 31 -8.88 -2.62 -7.99
C SER A 31 -9.23 -1.25 -7.43
N VAL A 32 -10.50 -0.86 -7.48
CA VAL A 32 -10.96 0.47 -7.09
C VAL A 32 -12.08 0.33 -6.07
N CYS A 33 -11.97 1.05 -4.94
CA CYS A 33 -13.05 1.26 -3.98
C CYS A 33 -13.49 2.71 -4.01
N ILE A 34 -14.77 2.95 -3.84
CA ILE A 34 -15.37 4.27 -3.82
C ILE A 34 -16.24 4.38 -2.58
N GLN A 35 -16.08 5.42 -1.79
CA GLN A 35 -16.93 5.76 -0.68
C GLN A 35 -17.42 7.20 -0.79
N LEU A 36 -18.73 7.39 -0.61
CA LEU A 36 -19.39 8.69 -0.62
C LEU A 36 -19.99 8.97 0.75
N GLU A 37 -19.75 10.17 1.26
CA GLU A 37 -20.35 10.72 2.48
C GLU A 37 -21.20 11.94 2.10
N GLY A 38 -22.33 12.16 2.80
CA GLY A 38 -23.19 13.29 2.49
C GLY A 38 -24.58 13.23 3.10
N ASP A 39 -25.51 13.94 2.51
CA ASP A 39 -26.91 13.98 2.96
C ASP A 39 -27.71 12.79 2.41
N PHE A 40 -27.58 11.66 3.10
CA PHE A 40 -28.27 10.41 2.78
C PHE A 40 -29.24 9.94 3.87
N ALA A 41 -29.53 10.81 4.86
CA ALA A 41 -30.36 10.46 6.00
C ALA A 41 -31.75 9.98 5.60
N ALA A 42 -32.37 10.59 4.57
CA ALA A 42 -33.69 10.21 4.08
C ALA A 42 -33.77 8.78 3.53
N ALA A 43 -32.67 8.29 2.91
CA ALA A 43 -32.58 6.91 2.45
C ALA A 43 -32.64 5.92 3.60
N HIS A 44 -32.00 6.23 4.73
CA HIS A 44 -32.00 5.37 5.92
C HIS A 44 -33.33 5.46 6.70
N ALA A 45 -33.86 6.67 6.88
CA ALA A 45 -35.02 6.90 7.76
C ALA A 45 -36.35 6.62 7.08
N ALA A 46 -36.46 6.88 5.78
CA ALA A 46 -37.75 6.86 5.03
C ALA A 46 -37.68 6.01 3.74
N GLY A 47 -36.50 5.43 3.39
CA GLY A 47 -36.33 4.73 2.13
C GLY A 47 -36.35 5.64 0.91
N ASP A 48 -36.17 6.97 1.09
CA ASP A 48 -36.10 7.93 0.01
C ASP A 48 -34.69 7.96 -0.59
N ASN A 49 -34.56 7.45 -1.81
CA ASN A 49 -33.29 7.29 -2.51
C ASN A 49 -32.98 8.49 -3.46
N ALA A 50 -33.67 9.59 -3.39
CA ALA A 50 -33.46 10.71 -4.30
C ALA A 50 -32.03 11.25 -4.32
N ASN A 51 -31.34 11.20 -3.18
CA ASN A 51 -29.94 11.62 -3.02
C ASN A 51 -28.91 10.50 -3.26
N ILE A 52 -29.35 9.28 -3.55
CA ILE A 52 -28.46 8.12 -3.67
C ILE A 52 -27.99 7.92 -5.10
N THR A 53 -26.69 7.95 -5.33
CA THR A 53 -26.07 7.42 -6.57
C THR A 53 -25.99 5.90 -6.45
N ALA A 54 -26.67 5.17 -7.33
CA ALA A 54 -26.66 3.70 -7.29
C ALA A 54 -25.21 3.15 -7.35
N THR A 55 -24.90 2.16 -6.54
CA THR A 55 -23.53 1.57 -6.51
C THR A 55 -23.15 0.89 -7.83
N ASP A 56 -24.16 0.46 -8.64
CA ASP A 56 -23.90 -0.01 -10.01
C ASP A 56 -23.43 1.13 -10.92
N THR A 57 -24.00 2.33 -10.78
CA THR A 57 -23.53 3.54 -11.46
C THR A 57 -22.10 3.87 -11.10
N MET A 58 -21.71 3.73 -9.82
CA MET A 58 -20.31 3.93 -9.38
C MET A 58 -19.38 2.99 -10.12
N LYS A 59 -19.69 1.70 -10.17
CA LYS A 59 -18.92 0.69 -10.92
C LYS A 59 -18.79 1.07 -12.39
N ASN A 60 -19.90 1.42 -13.04
CA ASN A 60 -19.92 1.77 -14.46
C ASN A 60 -19.13 3.06 -14.74
N THR A 61 -19.13 4.01 -13.79
CA THR A 61 -18.31 5.23 -13.86
C THR A 61 -16.81 4.91 -13.88
N VAL A 62 -16.36 3.94 -13.05
CA VAL A 62 -14.96 3.49 -13.08
C VAL A 62 -14.58 3.01 -14.48
N TYR A 63 -15.38 2.14 -15.08
CA TYR A 63 -15.11 1.61 -16.43
C TYR A 63 -15.14 2.71 -17.50
N ALA A 64 -16.12 3.59 -17.42
CA ALA A 64 -16.29 4.70 -18.38
C ALA A 64 -15.09 5.65 -18.34
N LEU A 65 -14.65 6.07 -17.15
CA LEU A 65 -13.50 6.97 -17.02
C LEU A 65 -12.18 6.25 -17.37
N ALA A 66 -12.03 4.96 -17.05
CA ALA A 66 -10.85 4.17 -17.41
C ALA A 66 -10.72 3.98 -18.93
N SER A 67 -11.84 3.98 -19.70
CA SER A 67 -11.80 3.85 -21.15
C SER A 67 -11.06 4.99 -21.85
N ALA A 68 -11.12 6.19 -21.28
CA ALA A 68 -10.37 7.37 -21.76
C ALA A 68 -8.88 7.39 -21.34
N GLY A 69 -8.46 6.40 -20.55
CA GLY A 69 -7.11 6.28 -19.99
C GLY A 69 -7.11 6.40 -18.47
N THR A 70 -6.29 5.60 -17.83
CA THR A 70 -6.07 5.69 -16.38
C THR A 70 -5.01 6.74 -16.02
N GLY A 71 -3.92 6.82 -16.80
CA GLY A 71 -2.75 7.62 -16.42
C GLY A 71 -2.15 7.11 -15.10
N GLU A 72 -1.66 8.02 -14.28
CA GLU A 72 -1.26 7.74 -12.90
C GLU A 72 -2.50 7.41 -12.05
N ILE A 73 -2.38 6.46 -11.13
CA ILE A 73 -3.53 6.02 -10.31
C ILE A 73 -4.07 7.14 -9.41
N GLU A 74 -3.21 8.05 -8.97
CA GLU A 74 -3.57 9.23 -8.18
C GLU A 74 -4.45 10.20 -8.99
N GLU A 75 -4.10 10.43 -10.26
CA GLU A 75 -4.89 11.27 -11.17
C GLU A 75 -6.22 10.59 -11.52
N PHE A 76 -6.21 9.28 -11.71
CA PHE A 76 -7.42 8.51 -11.97
C PHE A 76 -8.39 8.59 -10.79
N ALA A 77 -7.91 8.37 -9.56
CA ALA A 77 -8.68 8.50 -8.34
C ALA A 77 -9.23 9.92 -8.16
N ALA A 78 -8.42 10.96 -8.41
CA ALA A 78 -8.86 12.36 -8.33
C ALA A 78 -9.95 12.69 -9.35
N ARG A 79 -9.90 12.13 -10.56
CA ARG A 79 -10.97 12.28 -11.56
C ARG A 79 -12.28 11.64 -11.10
N LEU A 80 -12.21 10.46 -10.45
CA LEU A 80 -13.38 9.79 -9.88
C LEU A 80 -13.99 10.62 -8.74
N VAL A 81 -13.16 11.09 -7.79
CA VAL A 81 -13.60 11.99 -6.70
C VAL A 81 -14.30 13.22 -7.24
N SER A 82 -13.68 13.93 -8.17
CA SER A 82 -14.24 15.14 -8.80
C SER A 82 -15.55 14.84 -9.53
N HIS A 83 -15.67 13.69 -10.18
CA HIS A 83 -16.87 13.26 -10.87
C HIS A 83 -18.03 13.11 -9.90
N PHE A 84 -17.87 12.34 -8.81
CA PHE A 84 -18.96 12.08 -7.85
C PHE A 84 -19.40 13.33 -7.11
N LEU A 85 -18.47 14.21 -6.73
CA LEU A 85 -18.79 15.51 -6.13
C LEU A 85 -19.59 16.44 -7.07
N ARG A 86 -19.32 16.35 -8.37
CA ARG A 86 -19.96 17.18 -9.39
C ARG A 86 -21.37 16.70 -9.74
N ILE A 87 -21.57 15.39 -9.88
CA ILE A 87 -22.84 14.83 -10.37
C ILE A 87 -23.92 14.73 -9.28
N ASN A 88 -23.54 14.70 -8.01
CA ASN A 88 -24.49 14.57 -6.91
C ASN A 88 -24.26 15.66 -5.86
N PRO A 89 -25.13 16.70 -5.80
CA PRO A 89 -25.02 17.78 -4.81
C PRO A 89 -25.09 17.31 -3.36
N ALA A 90 -25.77 16.18 -3.08
CA ALA A 90 -25.89 15.63 -1.74
C ALA A 90 -24.58 14.99 -1.24
N VAL A 91 -23.64 14.65 -2.14
CA VAL A 91 -22.30 14.18 -1.77
C VAL A 91 -21.48 15.36 -1.27
N THR A 92 -21.02 15.30 -0.04
CA THR A 92 -20.15 16.32 0.57
C THR A 92 -18.69 15.94 0.54
N LYS A 93 -18.40 14.62 0.60
CA LYS A 93 -17.04 14.06 0.52
C LYS A 93 -17.06 12.77 -0.28
N ALA A 94 -16.05 12.58 -1.12
CA ALA A 94 -15.80 11.33 -1.83
C ALA A 94 -14.37 10.85 -1.54
N THR A 95 -14.23 9.55 -1.32
CA THR A 95 -12.94 8.88 -1.17
C THR A 95 -12.84 7.76 -2.19
N VAL A 96 -11.69 7.68 -2.85
CA VAL A 96 -11.38 6.64 -3.84
C VAL A 96 -10.05 6.02 -3.52
N ASP A 97 -10.07 4.71 -3.27
CA ASP A 97 -8.87 3.90 -3.11
C ASP A 97 -8.59 3.12 -4.37
N VAL A 98 -7.32 3.06 -4.77
CA VAL A 98 -6.88 2.30 -5.95
C VAL A 98 -5.67 1.47 -5.58
N TRP A 99 -5.72 0.19 -5.92
CA TRP A 99 -4.59 -0.74 -5.90
C TRP A 99 -4.21 -1.08 -7.33
N GLU A 100 -2.95 -0.87 -7.66
CA GLU A 100 -2.35 -1.31 -8.92
C GLU A 100 -1.47 -2.54 -8.67
N SER A 101 -1.78 -3.61 -9.40
CA SER A 101 -1.02 -4.85 -9.35
C SER A 101 0.02 -4.87 -10.47
N PRO A 102 1.32 -5.07 -10.15
CA PRO A 102 2.38 -4.94 -11.15
C PRO A 102 2.46 -6.16 -12.08
N TRP A 103 2.75 -5.89 -13.35
CA TRP A 103 3.05 -6.87 -14.36
C TRP A 103 4.40 -6.57 -15.02
N SER A 104 5.20 -7.59 -15.28
CA SER A 104 6.44 -7.50 -16.04
C SER A 104 6.32 -8.22 -17.37
N ARG A 105 6.99 -7.71 -18.40
CA ARG A 105 7.04 -8.38 -19.69
C ARG A 105 7.86 -9.66 -19.60
N ILE A 106 7.35 -10.74 -20.19
CA ILE A 106 8.12 -11.98 -20.34
C ILE A 106 9.23 -11.74 -21.36
N SER A 107 10.45 -12.16 -21.03
CA SER A 107 11.58 -12.09 -21.96
C SER A 107 11.71 -13.38 -22.76
N VAL A 108 11.89 -13.26 -24.09
CA VAL A 108 12.17 -14.37 -24.99
C VAL A 108 13.46 -14.06 -25.73
N GLY A 109 14.46 -14.94 -25.61
CA GLY A 109 15.79 -14.72 -26.18
C GLY A 109 16.47 -13.43 -25.68
N GLY A 110 16.23 -13.05 -24.40
CA GLY A 110 16.79 -11.84 -23.77
C GLY A 110 16.08 -10.54 -24.15
N LYS A 111 15.02 -10.57 -24.96
CA LYS A 111 14.25 -9.39 -25.35
C LYS A 111 12.85 -9.41 -24.72
N PRO A 112 12.34 -8.27 -24.20
CA PRO A 112 10.97 -8.19 -23.68
C PRO A 112 9.95 -8.50 -24.78
N HIS A 113 9.00 -9.41 -24.48
CA HIS A 113 7.92 -9.74 -25.41
C HIS A 113 6.89 -8.61 -25.50
N GLY A 114 6.35 -8.34 -26.69
CA GLY A 114 5.45 -7.21 -26.92
C GLY A 114 4.11 -7.30 -26.17
N SER A 115 3.57 -8.51 -25.98
CA SER A 115 2.20 -8.71 -25.47
C SER A 115 2.04 -9.81 -24.43
N ALA A 116 3.15 -10.38 -23.91
CA ALA A 116 3.11 -11.42 -22.88
C ALA A 116 3.68 -10.92 -21.55
N PHE A 117 2.96 -11.19 -20.47
CA PHE A 117 3.26 -10.64 -19.14
C PHE A 117 3.25 -11.73 -18.07
N VAL A 118 3.97 -11.48 -16.99
CA VAL A 118 4.00 -12.27 -15.75
C VAL A 118 3.80 -11.34 -14.57
N ARG A 119 3.20 -11.80 -13.47
CA ARG A 119 3.12 -11.02 -12.22
C ARG A 119 4.52 -10.64 -11.74
N ALA A 120 4.73 -9.36 -11.44
CA ALA A 120 6.05 -8.80 -11.05
C ALA A 120 6.31 -8.81 -9.54
N GLY A 121 5.61 -9.64 -8.79
CA GLY A 121 5.72 -9.73 -7.33
C GLY A 121 4.37 -9.66 -6.64
N SER A 122 4.39 -9.62 -5.30
CA SER A 122 3.20 -9.47 -4.46
C SER A 122 2.88 -8.01 -4.12
N ASP A 123 3.90 -7.15 -4.15
CA ASP A 123 3.74 -5.74 -3.79
C ASP A 123 2.81 -5.00 -4.74
N LYS A 124 2.01 -4.10 -4.17
CA LYS A 124 1.06 -3.28 -4.92
C LYS A 124 1.40 -1.81 -4.69
N ARG A 125 1.22 -1.02 -5.75
CA ARG A 125 1.14 0.42 -5.62
C ARG A 125 -0.29 0.79 -5.22
N THR A 126 -0.43 1.66 -4.22
CA THR A 126 -1.74 2.09 -3.73
C THR A 126 -1.87 3.60 -3.75
N THR A 127 -3.11 4.07 -3.84
CA THR A 127 -3.45 5.48 -3.58
C THR A 127 -4.82 5.58 -2.94
N GLU A 128 -4.95 6.55 -2.03
CA GLU A 128 -6.21 7.06 -1.50
C GLU A 128 -6.33 8.53 -1.89
N VAL A 129 -7.38 8.87 -2.61
CA VAL A 129 -7.71 10.28 -2.87
C VAL A 129 -9.05 10.59 -2.21
N SER A 130 -9.03 11.53 -1.27
CA SER A 130 -10.21 11.99 -0.57
C SER A 130 -10.42 13.49 -0.84
N GLY A 131 -11.64 13.89 -1.11
CA GLY A 131 -11.91 15.29 -1.41
C GLY A 131 -13.33 15.75 -1.09
N THR A 132 -13.44 17.04 -0.90
CA THR A 132 -14.65 17.84 -0.88
C THR A 132 -14.68 18.73 -2.14
N ARG A 133 -15.65 19.64 -2.23
CA ARG A 133 -15.65 20.64 -3.32
C ARG A 133 -14.54 21.69 -3.21
N GLU A 134 -13.92 21.78 -2.02
CA GLU A 134 -12.93 22.82 -1.70
C GLU A 134 -11.51 22.26 -1.61
N THR A 135 -11.38 21.04 -1.16
CA THR A 135 -10.08 20.45 -0.83
C THR A 135 -9.96 19.03 -1.40
N THR A 136 -8.75 18.64 -1.73
CA THR A 136 -8.41 17.27 -2.12
C THR A 136 -7.10 16.89 -1.45
N THR A 137 -7.05 15.71 -0.85
CA THR A 137 -5.85 15.09 -0.30
C THR A 137 -5.48 13.86 -1.12
N VAL A 138 -4.20 13.66 -1.33
CA VAL A 138 -3.66 12.51 -2.07
C VAL A 138 -2.65 11.80 -1.19
N ARG A 139 -2.98 10.56 -0.84
CA ARG A 139 -2.05 9.61 -0.24
C ARG A 139 -1.64 8.58 -1.28
N ALA A 140 -0.39 8.20 -1.30
CA ALA A 140 0.07 7.04 -2.06
C ALA A 140 0.72 6.04 -1.12
N GLY A 141 0.95 4.81 -1.59
CA GLY A 141 1.49 3.79 -0.74
C GLY A 141 2.02 2.56 -1.46
N ILE A 142 2.52 1.65 -0.65
CA ILE A 142 2.98 0.32 -1.03
C ILE A 142 2.36 -0.67 -0.05
N GLU A 143 1.81 -1.77 -0.57
CA GLU A 143 1.35 -2.91 0.22
C GLU A 143 2.10 -4.19 -0.19
N ASP A 144 2.25 -5.12 0.75
CA ASP A 144 2.82 -6.44 0.56
C ASP A 144 4.25 -6.46 -0.03
N LEU A 145 5.06 -5.43 0.25
CA LEU A 145 6.48 -5.41 -0.13
C LEU A 145 7.27 -6.28 0.85
N VAL A 146 7.46 -7.56 0.49
CA VAL A 146 8.17 -8.53 1.33
C VAL A 146 9.68 -8.34 1.19
N VAL A 147 10.34 -8.12 2.33
CA VAL A 147 11.79 -7.94 2.42
C VAL A 147 12.38 -8.82 3.51
N LEU A 148 13.64 -9.23 3.33
CA LEU A 148 14.39 -10.01 4.29
C LEU A 148 15.86 -9.60 4.23
N LYS A 149 16.49 -9.41 5.41
CA LYS A 149 17.94 -9.38 5.54
C LYS A 149 18.39 -10.50 6.47
N SER A 150 19.50 -11.13 6.13
CA SER A 150 20.01 -12.34 6.80
C SER A 150 21.04 -12.04 7.88
N SER A 151 21.49 -10.79 8.00
CA SER A 151 22.50 -10.31 8.96
C SER A 151 22.25 -8.83 9.32
N ASP A 152 23.08 -8.29 10.19
CA ASP A 152 23.03 -6.90 10.66
C ASP A 152 21.67 -6.51 11.28
N SER A 153 21.08 -7.46 12.02
CA SER A 153 19.81 -7.27 12.69
C SER A 153 19.80 -7.93 14.07
N GLY A 154 19.88 -7.11 15.09
CA GLY A 154 19.84 -7.53 16.49
C GLY A 154 18.50 -7.22 17.17
N PHE A 155 18.38 -7.72 18.40
CA PHE A 155 17.37 -7.30 19.36
C PHE A 155 17.83 -7.59 20.77
N GLU A 156 18.34 -6.57 21.45
CA GLU A 156 18.96 -6.66 22.78
C GLU A 156 18.46 -5.51 23.67
N GLY A 157 18.64 -5.66 24.98
CA GLY A 157 18.34 -4.62 25.96
C GLY A 157 16.84 -4.33 26.16
N TYR A 158 15.97 -5.23 25.74
CA TYR A 158 14.54 -5.07 25.94
C TYR A 158 14.11 -5.39 27.39
N ARG A 159 12.96 -4.88 27.79
CA ARG A 159 12.43 -5.07 29.14
C ARG A 159 11.96 -6.51 29.34
N ASN A 160 12.45 -7.15 30.41
CA ASN A 160 12.08 -8.50 30.82
C ASN A 160 11.06 -8.49 31.95
N ASP A 161 10.22 -9.55 32.00
CA ASP A 161 9.35 -9.90 33.11
C ASP A 161 9.37 -11.42 33.36
N ILE A 162 8.51 -11.94 34.25
CA ILE A 162 8.45 -13.35 34.63
C ILE A 162 8.00 -14.28 33.49
N PHE A 163 7.47 -13.74 32.38
CA PHE A 163 7.01 -14.47 31.20
C PHE A 163 7.99 -14.35 30.03
N THR A 164 9.06 -13.59 30.17
CA THR A 164 10.02 -13.38 29.10
C THR A 164 10.84 -14.66 28.87
N LYS A 165 10.72 -15.25 27.68
CA LYS A 165 11.52 -16.40 27.23
C LYS A 165 12.43 -16.08 26.04
N LEU A 166 12.19 -14.94 25.38
CA LEU A 166 13.00 -14.51 24.26
C LEU A 166 14.45 -14.31 24.73
N LYS A 167 15.41 -14.80 23.97
CA LYS A 167 16.83 -14.55 24.22
C LYS A 167 17.28 -13.34 23.42
N GLU A 168 18.13 -12.54 24.02
CA GLU A 168 18.83 -11.47 23.32
C GLU A 168 19.68 -12.02 22.19
N THR A 169 19.77 -11.30 21.09
CA THR A 169 20.58 -11.66 19.96
C THR A 169 21.13 -10.42 19.28
N SER A 170 22.43 -10.44 19.00
CA SER A 170 23.11 -9.39 18.25
C SER A 170 22.89 -9.49 16.75
N ASP A 171 22.53 -10.68 16.27
CA ASP A 171 22.26 -10.92 14.84
C ASP A 171 21.20 -11.99 14.62
N ARG A 172 20.24 -11.72 13.74
CA ARG A 172 19.16 -12.61 13.37
C ARG A 172 18.59 -12.24 12.00
N ILE A 173 17.84 -13.17 11.41
CA ILE A 173 17.04 -12.83 10.23
C ILE A 173 15.99 -11.77 10.60
N PHE A 174 15.93 -10.70 9.80
CA PHE A 174 14.88 -9.72 9.84
C PHE A 174 14.06 -9.80 8.56
N ALA A 175 12.80 -10.22 8.66
CA ALA A 175 11.87 -10.28 7.56
C ALA A 175 10.55 -9.59 7.90
N THR A 176 9.99 -8.87 6.94
CA THR A 176 8.71 -8.19 7.08
C THR A 176 8.00 -8.07 5.73
N ALA A 177 6.70 -7.75 5.74
CA ALA A 177 5.97 -7.26 4.57
C ALA A 177 5.68 -5.78 4.81
N ILE A 178 6.47 -4.91 4.22
CA ILE A 178 6.34 -3.46 4.40
C ILE A 178 5.00 -3.02 3.81
N GLN A 179 4.20 -2.37 4.66
CA GLN A 179 3.11 -1.50 4.27
C GLN A 179 3.54 -0.08 4.60
N ALA A 180 3.52 0.79 3.60
CA ALA A 180 3.84 2.19 3.78
C ALA A 180 2.83 3.06 3.04
N ASN A 181 2.38 4.14 3.66
CA ASN A 181 1.58 5.16 2.99
C ASN A 181 2.07 6.55 3.37
N TRP A 182 2.02 7.47 2.43
CA TRP A 182 2.50 8.84 2.61
C TRP A 182 1.52 9.85 2.05
N LEU A 183 1.52 11.02 2.67
CA LEU A 183 0.71 12.15 2.26
C LEU A 183 1.55 13.11 1.40
N TYR A 184 1.09 13.38 0.19
CA TYR A 184 1.68 14.42 -0.64
C TYR A 184 1.27 15.81 -0.15
N SER A 185 2.23 16.73 -0.14
CA SER A 185 2.04 18.12 0.27
C SER A 185 1.31 18.97 -0.79
N ARG A 186 1.27 18.52 -2.04
CA ARG A 186 0.62 19.17 -3.17
C ARG A 186 0.17 18.18 -4.24
N ALA A 187 -0.74 18.59 -5.08
CA ALA A 187 -1.17 17.85 -6.26
C ALA A 187 -0.30 18.14 -7.50
N GLY A 188 -0.52 17.36 -8.57
CA GLY A 188 0.12 17.58 -9.88
C GLY A 188 1.60 17.19 -9.93
N LEU A 189 1.97 16.15 -9.17
CA LEU A 189 3.32 15.57 -9.17
C LEU A 189 3.49 14.56 -10.31
N ALA A 190 4.73 14.25 -10.64
CA ALA A 190 5.08 13.07 -11.42
C ALA A 190 5.01 11.83 -10.50
N TYR A 191 3.77 11.46 -10.09
CA TYR A 191 3.48 10.50 -9.03
C TYR A 191 4.25 9.19 -9.18
N GLY A 192 4.29 8.60 -10.38
CA GLY A 192 5.02 7.35 -10.61
C GLY A 192 6.53 7.49 -10.40
N THR A 193 7.12 8.62 -10.77
CA THR A 193 8.55 8.90 -10.53
C THR A 193 8.83 9.03 -9.03
N VAL A 194 7.99 9.78 -8.32
CA VAL A 194 8.13 9.98 -6.87
C VAL A 194 7.92 8.64 -6.14
N TRP A 195 6.90 7.88 -6.50
CA TRP A 195 6.61 6.56 -5.93
C TRP A 195 7.80 5.58 -6.11
N GLN A 196 8.35 5.49 -7.33
CA GLN A 196 9.52 4.65 -7.60
C GLN A 196 10.74 5.09 -6.78
N GLY A 197 10.94 6.41 -6.64
CA GLY A 197 12.00 6.96 -5.81
C GLY A 197 11.84 6.57 -4.34
N ILE A 198 10.65 6.75 -3.76
CA ILE A 198 10.35 6.39 -2.37
C ILE A 198 10.55 4.89 -2.15
N ARG A 199 9.98 4.04 -3.03
CA ARG A 199 10.17 2.58 -2.97
C ARG A 199 11.64 2.20 -2.96
N ARG A 200 12.45 2.80 -3.81
CA ARG A 200 13.90 2.57 -3.87
C ARG A 200 14.58 3.02 -2.57
N THR A 201 14.29 4.20 -2.06
CA THR A 201 14.86 4.72 -0.81
C THR A 201 14.53 3.80 0.37
N ILE A 202 13.29 3.30 0.47
CA ILE A 202 12.90 2.33 1.50
C ILE A 202 13.75 1.06 1.40
N LEU A 203 13.91 0.50 0.20
CA LEU A 203 14.67 -0.74 -0.01
C LEU A 203 16.16 -0.57 0.26
N GLU A 204 16.77 0.51 -0.21
CA GLU A 204 18.18 0.82 0.02
C GLU A 204 18.45 1.05 1.51
N THR A 205 17.61 1.83 2.20
CA THR A 205 17.73 2.03 3.64
C THR A 205 17.56 0.72 4.42
N PHE A 206 16.55 -0.10 4.07
CA PHE A 206 16.38 -1.40 4.70
C PHE A 206 17.61 -2.29 4.53
N ALA A 207 18.23 -2.30 3.37
CA ALA A 207 19.38 -3.14 3.07
C ALA A 207 20.65 -2.70 3.81
N GLU A 208 20.92 -1.40 3.84
CA GLU A 208 22.18 -0.85 4.35
C GLU A 208 22.17 -0.56 5.85
N HIS A 209 21.01 -0.33 6.46
CA HIS A 209 20.88 0.06 7.87
C HIS A 209 21.19 -1.11 8.81
N GLU A 210 22.14 -0.93 9.75
CA GLU A 210 22.36 -1.86 10.86
C GLU A 210 21.18 -1.79 11.84
N SER A 211 20.36 -2.82 11.85
CA SER A 211 19.10 -2.86 12.58
C SER A 211 19.30 -3.31 14.02
N ARG A 212 19.03 -2.47 14.99
CA ARG A 212 18.96 -2.85 16.42
C ARG A 212 17.55 -3.29 16.84
N SER A 213 16.56 -3.01 16.02
CA SER A 213 15.17 -3.44 16.16
C SER A 213 14.40 -3.08 14.89
N VAL A 214 13.20 -3.64 14.72
CA VAL A 214 12.27 -3.24 13.63
C VAL A 214 11.96 -1.76 13.70
N GLN A 215 11.75 -1.22 14.93
CA GLN A 215 11.48 0.20 15.17
C GLN A 215 12.64 1.10 14.69
N HIS A 216 13.88 0.68 14.94
CA HIS A 216 15.06 1.44 14.55
C HIS A 216 15.19 1.53 13.03
N THR A 217 14.98 0.42 12.31
CA THR A 217 14.98 0.43 10.84
C THR A 217 13.80 1.20 10.26
N MET A 218 12.63 1.09 10.87
CA MET A 218 11.44 1.88 10.48
C MET A 218 11.71 3.38 10.58
N TYR A 219 12.35 3.82 11.67
CA TYR A 219 12.73 5.22 11.86
C TYR A 219 13.69 5.68 10.76
N ALA A 220 14.76 4.90 10.49
CA ALA A 220 15.73 5.22 9.44
C ALA A 220 15.08 5.34 8.05
N MET A 221 14.15 4.42 7.70
CA MET A 221 13.42 4.50 6.45
C MET A 221 12.53 5.75 6.37
N GLY A 222 11.83 6.10 7.47
CA GLY A 222 10.99 7.30 7.53
C GLY A 222 11.81 8.59 7.38
N GLU A 223 12.93 8.69 8.08
CA GLU A 223 13.86 9.82 7.99
C GLU A 223 14.42 9.97 6.56
N ALA A 224 14.89 8.87 5.95
CA ALA A 224 15.45 8.89 4.61
C ALA A 224 14.43 9.35 3.55
N VAL A 225 13.17 8.88 3.65
CA VAL A 225 12.11 9.29 2.72
C VAL A 225 11.79 10.78 2.91
N LEU A 226 11.56 11.23 4.13
CA LEU A 226 11.23 12.64 4.39
C LEU A 226 12.40 13.57 4.02
N ALA A 227 13.64 13.16 4.22
CA ALA A 227 14.81 13.95 3.81
C ALA A 227 14.96 14.07 2.28
N SER A 228 14.57 13.03 1.52
CA SER A 228 14.79 12.95 0.08
C SER A 228 13.63 13.50 -0.77
N PHE A 229 12.41 13.59 -0.22
CA PHE A 229 11.21 13.93 -0.99
C PHE A 229 10.44 15.08 -0.34
N ASP A 230 10.71 16.32 -0.75
CA ASP A 230 10.05 17.54 -0.22
C ASP A 230 8.54 17.56 -0.44
N ASP A 231 8.06 16.84 -1.44
CA ASP A 231 6.65 16.71 -1.75
C ASP A 231 5.89 15.73 -0.81
N VAL A 232 6.59 15.09 0.15
CA VAL A 232 6.02 14.21 1.17
C VAL A 232 6.04 14.90 2.52
N SER A 233 4.86 15.11 3.11
CA SER A 233 4.71 15.76 4.43
C SER A 233 4.64 14.78 5.60
N GLU A 234 4.17 13.56 5.33
CA GLU A 234 3.95 12.50 6.32
C GLU A 234 4.18 11.14 5.66
N ILE A 235 4.76 10.20 6.40
CA ILE A 235 4.81 8.78 6.02
C ILE A 235 4.45 7.91 7.23
N HIS A 236 3.58 6.93 7.00
CA HIS A 236 3.20 5.89 7.95
C HIS A 236 3.72 4.54 7.48
N PHE A 237 4.26 3.76 8.42
CA PHE A 237 4.65 2.37 8.19
C PHE A 237 3.89 1.43 9.09
N SER A 238 3.57 0.23 8.56
CA SER A 238 3.12 -0.93 9.32
C SER A 238 3.97 -2.13 8.89
N LEU A 239 4.72 -2.69 9.84
CA LEU A 239 5.71 -3.75 9.61
C LEU A 239 5.36 -4.99 10.46
N PRO A 240 4.61 -5.97 9.95
CA PRO A 240 4.45 -7.26 10.60
C PRO A 240 5.79 -8.02 10.58
N ASN A 241 6.32 -8.31 11.77
CA ASN A 241 7.59 -9.04 11.91
C ASN A 241 7.38 -10.52 11.59
N LYS A 242 7.90 -10.97 10.44
CA LYS A 242 7.85 -12.37 9.99
C LYS A 242 9.01 -13.14 10.62
N HIS A 243 8.70 -13.87 11.72
CA HIS A 243 9.74 -14.57 12.47
C HIS A 243 10.36 -15.72 11.67
N HIS A 244 11.69 -15.90 11.81
CA HIS A 244 12.45 -17.02 11.33
C HIS A 244 13.14 -17.67 12.55
N ILE A 245 12.59 -18.78 13.01
CA ILE A 245 13.01 -19.45 14.25
C ILE A 245 14.04 -20.51 13.89
N PRO A 246 15.28 -20.48 14.44
CA PRO A 246 16.26 -21.55 14.22
C PRO A 246 15.69 -22.92 14.62
N VAL A 247 15.78 -23.90 13.73
CA VAL A 247 15.28 -25.25 14.01
C VAL A 247 16.27 -25.95 14.95
N ASP A 248 15.76 -26.54 16.05
CA ASP A 248 16.55 -27.40 16.92
C ASP A 248 16.81 -28.76 16.23
N LEU A 249 18.06 -28.99 15.80
CA LEU A 249 18.50 -30.25 15.21
C LEU A 249 19.15 -31.21 16.21
N GLY A 250 19.26 -30.84 17.50
CA GLY A 250 19.82 -31.64 18.58
C GLY A 250 19.19 -33.01 18.72
N PRO A 251 17.84 -33.16 18.65
CA PRO A 251 17.19 -34.48 18.70
C PRO A 251 17.63 -35.46 17.60
N PHE A 252 18.19 -34.95 16.50
CA PHE A 252 18.74 -35.77 15.40
C PHE A 252 20.25 -35.97 15.50
N GLY A 253 20.91 -35.52 16.59
CA GLY A 253 22.35 -35.52 16.73
C GLY A 253 23.10 -34.56 15.79
N LEU A 254 22.40 -33.57 15.25
CA LEU A 254 22.92 -32.56 14.33
C LEU A 254 23.01 -31.19 15.00
N ARG A 255 23.89 -30.33 14.47
CA ARG A 255 24.01 -28.93 14.88
C ARG A 255 23.40 -28.04 13.78
N ASN A 256 22.58 -27.12 14.18
CA ASN A 256 22.16 -26.01 13.30
C ASN A 256 23.19 -24.89 13.38
N ASN A 257 23.91 -24.65 12.31
CA ASN A 257 24.90 -23.58 12.20
C ASN A 257 24.29 -22.24 11.76
N ASN A 258 23.07 -21.97 12.17
CA ASN A 258 22.30 -20.79 11.75
C ASN A 258 21.93 -20.81 10.25
N GLU A 259 21.60 -22.00 9.74
CA GLU A 259 21.31 -22.24 8.32
C GLU A 259 19.87 -22.69 8.09
N ILE A 260 19.25 -23.35 9.07
CA ILE A 260 17.90 -23.92 8.94
C ILE A 260 16.94 -23.20 9.88
N PHE A 261 15.92 -22.61 9.31
CA PHE A 261 14.91 -21.81 10.02
C PHE A 261 13.49 -22.27 9.68
N LEU A 262 12.63 -22.16 10.66
CA LEU A 262 11.18 -22.26 10.48
C LEU A 262 10.61 -20.85 10.30
N PRO A 263 10.18 -20.47 9.09
CA PRO A 263 9.44 -19.23 8.92
C PRO A 263 8.05 -19.37 9.53
N THR A 264 7.62 -18.38 10.31
CA THR A 264 6.28 -18.36 10.90
C THR A 264 5.48 -17.20 10.34
N VAL A 265 4.19 -17.44 10.09
CA VAL A 265 3.25 -16.42 9.63
C VAL A 265 2.51 -15.83 10.82
N GLU A 266 2.18 -16.66 11.81
CA GLU A 266 1.40 -16.30 12.99
C GLU A 266 1.92 -17.07 14.21
N PRO A 267 1.88 -16.45 15.42
CA PRO A 267 1.63 -15.02 15.67
C PRO A 267 2.80 -14.14 15.23
N TYR A 268 2.54 -12.87 14.93
CA TYR A 268 3.57 -11.90 14.57
C TYR A 268 3.50 -10.64 15.44
N GLY A 269 4.63 -9.98 15.65
CA GLY A 269 4.68 -8.64 16.22
C GLY A 269 4.32 -7.62 15.15
N LEU A 270 3.38 -6.72 15.42
CA LEU A 270 3.04 -5.61 14.54
C LEU A 270 3.72 -4.35 15.07
N ILE A 271 4.49 -3.70 14.22
CA ILE A 271 5.21 -2.47 14.54
C ILE A 271 4.72 -1.38 13.59
N GLU A 272 4.25 -0.28 14.14
CA GLU A 272 3.68 0.82 13.38
C GLU A 272 4.21 2.16 13.88
N ALA A 273 4.44 3.09 12.96
CA ALA A 273 4.75 4.47 13.29
C ALA A 273 4.43 5.42 12.13
N THR A 274 4.15 6.68 12.48
CA THR A 274 3.97 7.78 11.55
C THR A 274 5.05 8.83 11.80
N PHE A 275 5.70 9.27 10.73
CA PHE A 275 6.74 10.30 10.74
C PHE A 275 6.24 11.52 9.96
N ARG A 276 6.53 12.72 10.47
CA ARG A 276 6.15 14.01 9.87
C ARG A 276 7.34 14.94 9.81
N ARG A 277 7.30 15.87 8.88
CA ARG A 277 8.20 17.03 8.88
C ARG A 277 7.82 18.02 9.98
#